data_ac59ca40ff2624b682a1350265a45272
#
_entry.id   ac59ca40ff2624b682a1350265a45272
#
_cell.length_a   1.000
_cell.length_b   1.000
_cell.length_c   1.000
_cell.angle_alpha   90.00
_cell.angle_beta   90.00
_cell.angle_gamma   90.00
#
_symmetry.space_group_name_H-M   'P 1'
#
loop_
_entity.id
_entity.type
_entity.pdbx_description
1 polymer ?
#
loop_
_entity_poly.entity_id
_entity_poly.type
_entity_poly.pdbx_seq_one_letter_code
_entity_poly.pdbx_strand_id
1 'polypeptide(L)'
;MLYFDASALAKRYVSEPETPSIRRLLGRGVPATSRLSEVEVASALGRRCREGTVSADDRDRALARLREDIGSMYVVELSAEIAAAARALLLRHPLRASDAIQLASCLHLAEQLGAPAELVVYDVPLVTAARSEGLRVLRPGV
;
A
#
# COMPACT_ATOMS: atom_id res chain seq x y z
N MET A 1 -10.97 1.93 -9.06
CA MET A 1 -10.68 1.76 -7.61
C MET A 1 -9.24 2.13 -7.33
N LEU A 2 -8.98 2.82 -6.23
CA LEU A 2 -7.64 3.19 -5.81
C LEU A 2 -7.07 2.10 -4.90
N TYR A 3 -5.91 1.58 -5.26
CA TYR A 3 -5.14 0.65 -4.45
C TYR A 3 -3.92 1.37 -3.86
N PHE A 4 -3.75 1.27 -2.56
CA PHE A 4 -2.63 1.89 -1.85
C PHE A 4 -1.64 0.81 -1.43
N ASP A 5 -0.37 0.95 -1.81
CA ASP A 5 0.67 0.13 -1.24
C ASP A 5 0.95 0.57 0.21
N ALA A 6 1.75 -0.20 0.94
CA ALA A 6 2.01 0.09 2.34
C ALA A 6 2.70 1.44 2.55
N SER A 7 3.63 1.82 1.67
CA SER A 7 4.36 3.08 1.81
C SER A 7 3.45 4.29 1.61
N ALA A 8 2.51 4.21 0.67
CA ALA A 8 1.51 5.26 0.46
C ALA A 8 0.52 5.31 1.63
N LEU A 9 0.03 4.15 2.07
CA LEU A 9 -0.93 4.06 3.18
C LEU A 9 -0.31 4.58 4.48
N ALA A 10 0.96 4.31 4.74
CA ALA A 10 1.66 4.76 5.94
C ALA A 10 1.65 6.29 6.09
N LYS A 11 1.60 7.03 4.99
CA LYS A 11 1.55 8.51 5.00
C LYS A 11 0.27 9.07 5.60
N ARG A 12 -0.77 8.25 5.77
CA ARG A 12 -1.95 8.64 6.54
C ARG A 12 -1.66 8.73 8.04
N TYR A 13 -0.77 7.88 8.53
CA TYR A 13 -0.53 7.65 9.96
C TYR A 13 0.73 8.34 10.47
N VAL A 14 1.66 8.64 9.59
CA VAL A 14 2.89 9.36 9.89
C VAL A 14 2.87 10.66 9.10
N SER A 15 3.00 11.80 9.80
CA SER A 15 2.95 13.11 9.15
C SER A 15 4.14 13.30 8.22
N GLU A 16 3.87 13.49 6.95
CA GLU A 16 4.81 13.74 5.87
C GLU A 16 4.22 14.77 4.91
N PRO A 17 5.02 15.37 4.00
CA PRO A 17 4.50 16.37 3.06
C PRO A 17 3.31 15.90 2.21
N GLU A 18 3.27 14.62 1.87
CA GLU A 18 2.21 14.03 1.03
C GLU A 18 0.94 13.64 1.80
N THR A 19 0.97 13.68 3.12
CA THR A 19 -0.16 13.25 3.97
C THR A 19 -1.50 13.87 3.59
N PRO A 20 -1.61 15.20 3.34
CA PRO A 20 -2.89 15.79 2.94
C PRO A 20 -3.42 15.21 1.63
N SER A 21 -2.54 14.94 0.67
CA SER A 21 -2.92 14.37 -0.64
C SER A 21 -3.39 12.93 -0.49
N ILE A 22 -2.72 12.14 0.34
CA ILE A 22 -3.14 10.75 0.64
C ILE A 22 -4.49 10.72 1.33
N ARG A 23 -4.72 11.57 2.33
CA ARG A 23 -6.01 11.64 3.03
C ARG A 23 -7.15 12.00 2.07
N ARG A 24 -6.90 12.91 1.14
CA ARG A 24 -7.89 13.30 0.13
C ARG A 24 -8.23 12.12 -0.79
N LEU A 25 -7.23 11.37 -1.25
CA LEU A 25 -7.46 10.21 -2.10
C LEU A 25 -8.20 9.09 -1.36
N LEU A 26 -7.86 8.82 -0.12
CA LEU A 26 -8.54 7.82 0.71
C LEU A 26 -10.03 8.15 0.90
N GLY A 27 -10.41 9.42 0.83
CA GLY A 27 -11.80 9.86 0.94
C GLY A 27 -12.63 9.71 -0.35
N ARG A 28 -12.03 9.25 -1.46
CA ARG A 28 -12.71 9.16 -2.77
C ARG A 28 -13.51 7.87 -2.99
N GLY A 29 -13.86 7.16 -1.96
CA GLY A 29 -14.59 5.90 -2.06
C GLY A 29 -13.94 4.83 -1.18
N VAL A 30 -14.20 3.56 -1.48
CA VAL A 30 -13.61 2.46 -0.73
C VAL A 30 -12.22 2.17 -1.30
N PRO A 31 -11.15 2.48 -0.55
CA PRO A 31 -9.79 2.16 -1.00
C PRO A 31 -9.50 0.67 -0.86
N ALA A 32 -8.53 0.20 -1.62
CA ALA A 32 -8.03 -1.17 -1.54
C ALA A 32 -6.56 -1.20 -1.10
N THR A 33 -6.17 -2.29 -0.47
CA THR A 33 -4.79 -2.56 -0.10
C THR A 33 -4.57 -4.07 0.09
N SER A 34 -3.34 -4.47 0.35
CA SER A 34 -3.00 -5.86 0.72
C SER A 34 -3.13 -6.07 2.23
N ARG A 35 -3.46 -7.29 2.62
CA ARG A 35 -3.36 -7.70 4.03
C ARG A 35 -1.96 -7.43 4.59
N LEU A 36 -0.94 -7.56 3.77
CA LEU A 36 0.44 -7.25 4.14
C LEU A 36 0.61 -5.81 4.63
N SER A 37 -0.18 -4.86 4.10
CA SER A 37 -0.04 -3.44 4.43
C SER A 37 -0.27 -3.14 5.91
N GLU A 38 -1.18 -3.84 6.59
CA GLU A 38 -1.38 -3.59 8.02
C GLU A 38 -0.14 -3.95 8.84
N VAL A 39 0.60 -4.98 8.42
CA VAL A 39 1.86 -5.38 9.09
C VAL A 39 2.98 -4.42 8.73
N GLU A 40 3.09 -4.03 7.47
CA GLU A 40 4.13 -3.09 7.02
C GLU A 40 3.96 -1.69 7.61
N VAL A 41 2.72 -1.18 7.69
CA VAL A 41 2.45 0.11 8.33
C VAL A 41 2.75 0.05 9.82
N ALA A 42 2.36 -1.04 10.49
CA ALA A 42 2.70 -1.25 11.90
C ALA A 42 4.21 -1.30 12.12
N SER A 43 4.95 -1.95 11.22
CA SER A 43 6.42 -1.98 11.24
C SER A 43 7.02 -0.58 11.10
N ALA A 44 6.50 0.23 10.19
CA ALA A 44 6.95 1.62 10.01
C ALA A 44 6.71 2.46 11.26
N LEU A 45 5.53 2.35 11.87
CA LEU A 45 5.20 3.06 13.11
C LEU A 45 6.10 2.62 14.27
N GLY A 46 6.35 1.33 14.41
CA GLY A 46 7.26 0.80 15.43
C GLY A 46 8.67 1.33 15.26
N ARG A 47 9.18 1.37 14.03
CA ARG A 47 10.50 1.93 13.73
C ARG A 47 10.58 3.42 14.07
N ARG A 48 9.59 4.22 13.66
CA ARG A 48 9.53 5.65 13.97
C ARG A 48 9.49 5.91 15.47
N CYS A 49 8.80 5.06 16.23
CA CYS A 49 8.77 5.15 17.68
C CYS A 49 10.15 4.86 18.29
N ARG A 50 10.84 3.82 17.82
CA ARG A 50 12.20 3.50 18.28
C ARG A 50 13.22 4.59 17.93
N GLU A 51 13.04 5.26 16.80
CA GLU A 51 13.87 6.39 16.37
C GLU A 51 13.53 7.70 17.10
N GLY A 52 12.48 7.73 17.91
CA GLY A 52 12.07 8.89 18.68
C GLY A 52 11.29 9.94 17.89
N THR A 53 10.88 9.68 16.65
CA THR A 53 10.12 10.62 15.81
C THR A 53 8.61 10.54 16.04
N VAL A 54 8.14 9.46 16.66
CA VAL A 54 6.74 9.24 17.03
C VAL A 54 6.72 8.77 18.48
N SER A 55 5.88 9.39 19.32
CA SER A 55 5.73 8.96 20.72
C SER A 55 5.02 7.62 20.80
N ALA A 56 5.18 6.89 21.92
CA ALA A 56 4.47 5.64 22.16
C ALA A 56 2.94 5.84 22.13
N ASP A 57 2.44 6.95 22.68
CA ASP A 57 1.01 7.25 22.68
C ASP A 57 0.50 7.53 21.26
N ASP A 58 1.23 8.27 20.45
CA ASP A 58 0.88 8.54 19.06
C ASP A 58 0.93 7.27 18.21
N ARG A 59 1.95 6.42 18.43
CA ARG A 59 2.04 5.10 17.79
C ARG A 59 0.80 4.27 18.10
N ASP A 60 0.41 4.18 19.35
CA ASP A 60 -0.73 3.35 19.79
C ASP A 60 -2.05 3.87 19.21
N ARG A 61 -2.23 5.19 19.16
CA ARG A 61 -3.40 5.80 18.52
C ARG A 61 -3.41 5.52 17.01
N ALA A 62 -2.27 5.62 16.35
CA ALA A 62 -2.15 5.34 14.92
C ALA A 62 -2.46 3.86 14.61
N LEU A 63 -1.98 2.93 15.44
CA LEU A 63 -2.26 1.50 15.28
C LEU A 63 -3.75 1.19 15.47
N ALA A 64 -4.41 1.83 16.43
CA ALA A 64 -5.85 1.68 16.63
C ALA A 64 -6.63 2.22 15.42
N ARG A 65 -6.22 3.36 14.87
CA ARG A 65 -6.82 3.94 13.67
C ARG A 65 -6.61 3.04 12.44
N LEU A 66 -5.42 2.49 12.29
CA LEU A 66 -5.10 1.56 11.20
C LEU A 66 -6.05 0.35 11.22
N ARG A 67 -6.29 -0.23 12.39
CA ARG A 67 -7.21 -1.37 12.56
C ARG A 67 -8.62 -1.01 12.08
N GLU A 68 -9.12 0.16 12.48
CA GLU A 68 -10.43 0.64 12.05
C GLU A 68 -10.49 0.86 10.54
N ASP A 69 -9.48 1.52 9.99
CA ASP A 69 -9.41 1.84 8.55
C ASP A 69 -9.34 0.58 7.70
N ILE A 70 -8.53 -0.41 8.09
CA ILE A 70 -8.42 -1.71 7.38
C ILE A 70 -9.77 -2.42 7.35
N GLY A 71 -10.55 -2.33 8.43
CA GLY A 71 -11.90 -2.91 8.49
C GLY A 71 -12.87 -2.31 7.49
N SER A 72 -12.58 -1.11 6.98
CA SER A 72 -13.42 -0.40 5.99
C SER A 72 -12.86 -0.44 4.57
N MET A 73 -11.70 -1.04 4.36
CA MET A 73 -11.04 -1.14 3.06
C MET A 73 -11.36 -2.48 2.37
N TYR A 74 -11.21 -2.49 1.06
CA TYR A 74 -11.14 -3.76 0.33
C TYR A 74 -9.72 -4.32 0.49
N VAL A 75 -9.60 -5.44 1.20
CA VAL A 75 -8.29 -6.03 1.51
C VAL A 75 -8.08 -7.28 0.64
N VAL A 76 -6.99 -7.27 -0.13
CA VAL A 76 -6.55 -8.44 -0.91
C VAL A 76 -5.72 -9.32 0.02
N GLU A 77 -6.18 -10.54 0.28
CA GLU A 77 -5.49 -11.49 1.15
C GLU A 77 -4.23 -12.05 0.47
N LEU A 78 -3.22 -12.36 1.26
CA LEU A 78 -2.03 -13.06 0.79
C LEU A 78 -2.34 -14.55 0.66
N SER A 79 -2.93 -14.91 -0.49
CA SER A 79 -3.29 -16.28 -0.84
C SER A 79 -2.15 -16.98 -1.58
N ALA A 80 -2.29 -18.28 -1.78
CA ALA A 80 -1.36 -19.05 -2.63
C ALA A 80 -1.31 -18.50 -4.06
N GLU A 81 -2.44 -18.03 -4.58
CA GLU A 81 -2.55 -17.42 -5.91
C GLU A 81 -1.73 -16.10 -5.97
N ILE A 82 -1.89 -15.23 -4.98
CA ILE A 82 -1.12 -13.98 -4.91
C ILE A 82 0.37 -14.27 -4.75
N ALA A 83 0.75 -15.24 -3.93
CA ALA A 83 2.15 -15.63 -3.77
C ALA A 83 2.75 -16.13 -5.09
N ALA A 84 2.02 -16.93 -5.86
CA ALA A 84 2.47 -17.41 -7.17
C ALA A 84 2.65 -16.25 -8.16
N ALA A 85 1.69 -15.31 -8.21
CA ALA A 85 1.78 -14.13 -9.06
C ALA A 85 2.97 -13.23 -8.67
N ALA A 86 3.20 -13.04 -7.38
CA ALA A 86 4.34 -12.28 -6.88
C ALA A 86 5.68 -12.91 -7.29
N ARG A 87 5.80 -14.24 -7.19
CA ARG A 87 7.01 -14.94 -7.64
C ARG A 87 7.29 -14.72 -9.13
N ALA A 88 6.24 -14.74 -9.95
CA ALA A 88 6.37 -14.48 -11.39
C ALA A 88 6.87 -13.05 -11.66
N LEU A 89 6.36 -12.06 -10.92
CA LEU A 89 6.80 -10.67 -11.03
C LEU A 89 8.27 -10.49 -10.66
N LEU A 90 8.77 -11.22 -9.66
CA LEU A 90 10.17 -11.19 -9.25
C LEU A 90 11.13 -11.68 -10.34
N LEU A 91 10.66 -12.51 -11.27
CA LEU A 91 11.46 -12.94 -12.41
C LEU A 91 11.56 -11.87 -13.51
N ARG A 92 10.63 -10.92 -13.53
CA ARG A 92 10.56 -9.87 -14.56
C ARG A 92 11.06 -8.50 -14.08
N HIS A 93 11.04 -8.26 -12.78
CA HIS A 93 11.30 -6.95 -12.20
C HIS A 93 12.22 -7.03 -10.98
N PRO A 94 13.13 -6.05 -10.80
CA PRO A 94 14.02 -5.99 -9.65
C PRO A 94 13.30 -5.44 -8.42
N LEU A 95 12.37 -6.20 -7.87
CA LEU A 95 11.54 -5.84 -6.72
C LEU A 95 11.95 -6.63 -5.48
N ARG A 96 11.68 -6.05 -4.31
CA ARG A 96 11.68 -6.82 -3.06
C ARG A 96 10.41 -7.67 -2.99
N ALA A 97 10.43 -8.70 -2.14
CA ALA A 97 9.30 -9.62 -1.98
C ALA A 97 7.99 -8.87 -1.64
N SER A 98 8.05 -7.92 -0.70
CA SER A 98 6.87 -7.15 -0.29
C SER A 98 6.30 -6.30 -1.45
N ASP A 99 7.16 -5.69 -2.28
CA ASP A 99 6.73 -4.91 -3.42
C ASP A 99 6.06 -5.78 -4.48
N ALA A 100 6.60 -6.99 -4.71
CA ALA A 100 5.99 -7.95 -5.62
C ALA A 100 4.60 -8.39 -5.15
N ILE A 101 4.41 -8.58 -3.84
CA ILE A 101 3.10 -8.91 -3.26
C ILE A 101 2.13 -7.75 -3.45
N GLN A 102 2.56 -6.50 -3.22
CA GLN A 102 1.72 -5.31 -3.44
C GLN A 102 1.29 -5.20 -4.91
N LEU A 103 2.22 -5.36 -5.84
CA LEU A 103 1.92 -5.30 -7.26
C LEU A 103 0.99 -6.43 -7.70
N ALA A 104 1.27 -7.66 -7.28
CA ALA A 104 0.42 -8.82 -7.58
C ALA A 104 -1.01 -8.61 -7.04
N SER A 105 -1.15 -8.05 -5.85
CA SER A 105 -2.45 -7.78 -5.23
C SER A 105 -3.25 -6.74 -6.02
N CYS A 106 -2.59 -5.69 -6.49
CA CYS A 106 -3.24 -4.65 -7.30
C CYS A 106 -3.67 -5.19 -8.67
N LEU A 107 -2.82 -5.98 -9.32
CA LEU A 107 -3.14 -6.61 -10.60
C LEU A 107 -4.31 -7.60 -10.47
N HIS A 108 -4.32 -8.39 -9.41
CA HIS A 108 -5.40 -9.32 -9.11
C HIS A 108 -6.73 -8.60 -8.89
N LEU A 109 -6.70 -7.51 -8.14
CA LEU A 109 -7.89 -6.68 -7.92
C LEU A 109 -8.45 -6.14 -9.23
N ALA A 110 -7.62 -5.60 -10.10
CA ALA A 110 -8.03 -5.09 -11.41
C ALA A 110 -8.68 -6.18 -12.26
N GLU A 111 -8.11 -7.36 -12.26
CA GLU A 111 -8.64 -8.53 -12.97
C GLU A 111 -10.01 -8.96 -12.42
N GLN A 112 -10.12 -9.03 -11.09
CA GLN A 112 -11.39 -9.39 -10.42
C GLN A 112 -12.50 -8.39 -10.67
N LEU A 113 -12.19 -7.11 -10.74
CA LEU A 113 -13.16 -6.05 -11.01
C LEU A 113 -13.53 -5.96 -12.49
N GLY A 114 -12.72 -6.53 -13.39
CA GLY A 114 -12.86 -6.34 -14.82
C GLY A 114 -12.73 -4.87 -15.23
N ALA A 115 -12.03 -4.05 -14.44
CA ALA A 115 -11.84 -2.63 -14.62
C ALA A 115 -10.46 -2.21 -14.13
N PRO A 116 -9.87 -1.13 -14.70
CA PRO A 116 -8.56 -0.66 -14.27
C PRO A 116 -8.55 -0.28 -12.79
N ALA A 117 -7.49 -0.70 -12.07
CA ALA A 117 -7.16 -0.17 -10.77
C ALA A 117 -6.00 0.83 -10.92
N GLU A 118 -6.00 1.85 -10.07
CA GLU A 118 -4.92 2.83 -10.02
C GLU A 118 -4.09 2.56 -8.78
N LEU A 119 -2.78 2.40 -8.95
CA LEU A 119 -1.84 2.13 -7.86
C LEU A 119 -1.29 3.43 -7.31
N VAL A 120 -1.55 3.70 -6.04
CA VAL A 120 -0.96 4.83 -5.31
C VAL A 120 0.31 4.33 -4.63
N VAL A 121 1.47 4.82 -5.07
CA VAL A 121 2.79 4.34 -4.65
C VAL A 121 3.86 5.39 -4.89
N TYR A 122 4.89 5.39 -4.06
CA TYR A 122 6.00 6.35 -4.17
C TYR A 122 7.33 5.69 -4.50
N ASP A 123 7.52 4.43 -4.16
CA ASP A 123 8.78 3.70 -4.39
C ASP A 123 9.07 3.56 -5.89
N VAL A 124 10.22 4.08 -6.34
CA VAL A 124 10.53 4.17 -7.78
C VAL A 124 10.60 2.81 -8.47
N PRO A 125 11.28 1.78 -7.93
CA PRO A 125 11.27 0.46 -8.58
C PRO A 125 9.86 -0.11 -8.73
N LEU A 126 8.99 0.07 -7.75
CA LEU A 126 7.61 -0.41 -7.82
C LEU A 126 6.79 0.41 -8.84
N VAL A 127 6.98 1.72 -8.91
CA VAL A 127 6.37 2.58 -9.94
C VAL A 127 6.73 2.08 -11.33
N THR A 128 7.99 1.82 -11.58
CA THR A 128 8.49 1.35 -12.88
C THR A 128 7.88 -0.01 -13.26
N ALA A 129 7.89 -0.96 -12.33
CA ALA A 129 7.30 -2.27 -12.55
C ALA A 129 5.80 -2.20 -12.81
N ALA A 130 5.07 -1.41 -12.02
CA ALA A 130 3.63 -1.26 -12.16
C ALA A 130 3.24 -0.70 -13.53
N ARG A 131 3.95 0.31 -13.99
CA ARG A 131 3.74 0.88 -15.33
C ARG A 131 4.05 -0.13 -16.44
N SER A 132 5.11 -0.91 -16.27
CA SER A 132 5.48 -1.99 -17.21
C SER A 132 4.38 -3.06 -17.27
N GLU A 133 3.68 -3.32 -16.18
CA GLU A 133 2.55 -4.27 -16.12
C GLU A 133 1.22 -3.63 -16.55
N GLY A 134 1.22 -2.40 -17.03
CA GLY A 134 0.04 -1.74 -17.59
C GLY A 134 -0.84 -1.01 -16.56
N LEU A 135 -0.39 -0.87 -15.32
CA LEU A 135 -1.16 -0.14 -14.30
C LEU A 135 -0.95 1.37 -14.43
N ARG A 136 -2.02 2.10 -14.16
CA ARG A 136 -1.93 3.54 -13.92
C ARG A 136 -1.40 3.77 -12.51
N VAL A 137 -0.40 4.65 -12.42
CA VAL A 137 0.28 4.95 -11.15
C VAL A 137 0.00 6.39 -10.74
N LEU A 138 -0.37 6.60 -9.49
CA LEU A 138 -0.53 7.91 -8.89
C LEU A 138 0.54 8.12 -7.82
N ARG A 139 1.14 9.31 -7.84
CA ARG A 139 2.15 9.76 -6.86
C ARG A 139 1.74 11.13 -6.33
N PRO A 140 0.66 11.22 -5.53
CA PRO A 140 0.12 12.52 -5.12
C PRO A 140 1.12 13.31 -4.30
N GLY A 141 1.27 14.60 -4.63
CA GLY A 141 2.20 15.49 -3.95
C GLY A 141 3.64 15.41 -4.44
N VAL A 142 3.87 14.66 -5.50
CA VAL A 142 5.21 14.55 -6.14
C VAL A 142 5.19 15.21 -7.49
#